data_47999bf7fde97df57c4eac482fb21e3f
#
_entry.id   47999bf7fde97df57c4eac482fb21e3f
#
_cell.length_a   1.000
_cell.length_b   1.000
_cell.length_c   1.000
_cell.angle_alpha   90.00
_cell.angle_beta   90.00
_cell.angle_gamma   90.00
#
_symmetry.space_group_name_H-M   'P 1'
#
loop_
_entity.id
_entity.type
_entity.pdbx_description
1 polymer ?
#
loop_
_entity_poly.entity_id
_entity_poly.type
_entity_poly.pdbx_seq_one_letter_code
_entity_poly.pdbx_strand_id
1 'polypeptide(L)'
;MFNKTITTLSVLLCTLMAAGQSLPITKSVGGLETKVWKSPAKVGSQTLPTSVDNSTSIHFPPIFNQIGGSCAQASSIGYVFTYEMNALLDRDASIPENRFSYLYAWNLINDGADEGSFQYQGLQIASSNGIMTEADFPEQTSALYFKWASGFEKYLNAIKYKAETFVNIEITDSASLYKVKEYLYNKGEAGKKGGVLGFSSQATGWKFNTSYSGPSETGYKCVLTKLAYDGGHAMTIVGYDDLIEFERPDGKISKGAFIAVNSYGTDYWYHDNGRFYLPYWFFISEHDSGQLSNDLLGVIPKYVEHPQIVFKVGLDYTSRNDLMFRYGISNNLNASSPEHNYKFPIFDNQGGDFNMQGRGAQTHLEFAMDFSQYASRTGETPIWYLTVERTQKGSKLGEGIMRIFEVYDYRKNPENPVIYKHKDINGKTIELGTNVFEISSVEPPQTSFSTIEWLNKSKQPIASPYVFRTADGKYAKVRFSEYDRENGTIKIKYVYAPDGSTNIE
;
A
#
# COMPACT_ATOMS: atom_id res chain seq x y z
N MET A 1 -9.40 32.53 -26.35
CA MET A 1 -10.30 31.53 -26.97
C MET A 1 -9.68 30.13 -26.96
N PHE A 2 -8.74 29.82 -26.01
CA PHE A 2 -8.01 28.54 -25.94
C PHE A 2 -8.25 27.73 -24.68
N ASN A 3 -9.04 28.20 -23.72
CA ASN A 3 -9.24 27.51 -22.42
C ASN A 3 -10.51 26.65 -22.31
N LYS A 4 -11.36 26.58 -23.34
CA LYS A 4 -12.61 25.79 -23.27
C LYS A 4 -12.45 24.37 -23.84
N THR A 5 -11.39 24.07 -24.57
CA THR A 5 -11.23 22.77 -25.25
C THR A 5 -10.55 21.71 -24.38
N ILE A 6 -9.80 22.11 -23.36
CA ILE A 6 -9.07 21.17 -22.48
C ILE A 6 -10.01 20.55 -21.43
N THR A 7 -10.98 21.32 -20.94
CA THR A 7 -11.93 20.83 -19.90
C THR A 7 -12.89 19.76 -20.44
N THR A 8 -13.20 19.81 -21.75
CA THR A 8 -14.10 18.84 -22.38
C THR A 8 -13.39 17.50 -22.67
N LEU A 9 -12.07 17.51 -22.81
CA LEU A 9 -11.30 16.29 -23.08
C LEU A 9 -11.12 15.43 -21.82
N SER A 10 -11.00 16.07 -20.64
CA SER A 10 -10.87 15.35 -19.37
C SER A 10 -12.16 14.62 -18.97
N VAL A 11 -13.32 15.19 -19.30
CA VAL A 11 -14.63 14.56 -19.06
C VAL A 11 -14.91 13.43 -20.05
N LEU A 12 -14.38 13.54 -21.27
CA LEU A 12 -14.60 12.51 -22.30
C LEU A 12 -13.71 11.28 -22.10
N LEU A 13 -12.53 11.42 -21.45
CA LEU A 13 -11.66 10.26 -21.14
C LEU A 13 -12.19 9.43 -19.98
N CYS A 14 -12.89 10.01 -19.02
CA CYS A 14 -13.59 9.25 -17.98
C CYS A 14 -14.75 8.40 -18.53
N THR A 15 -15.29 8.74 -19.69
CA THR A 15 -16.46 8.04 -20.27
C THR A 15 -16.11 6.78 -21.09
N LEU A 16 -14.83 6.54 -21.39
CA LEU A 16 -14.40 5.36 -22.16
C LEU A 16 -13.94 4.19 -21.27
N MET A 17 -13.89 4.40 -19.96
CA MET A 17 -13.39 3.40 -19.04
C MET A 17 -14.49 2.99 -18.05
N ALA A 18 -15.17 1.95 -18.31
CA ALA A 18 -15.72 1.12 -17.27
C ALA A 18 -17.16 0.69 -17.51
N ALA A 19 -17.25 -0.43 -18.12
CA ALA A 19 -18.06 -1.48 -17.52
C ALA A 19 -17.33 -1.98 -16.26
N GLY A 20 -17.04 -1.09 -15.30
CA GLY A 20 -16.59 -1.43 -13.97
C GLY A 20 -17.81 -1.88 -13.19
N GLN A 21 -18.14 -3.16 -13.25
CA GLN A 21 -19.04 -3.75 -12.29
C GLN A 21 -18.51 -3.41 -10.90
N SER A 22 -19.34 -2.76 -10.09
CA SER A 22 -19.12 -2.71 -8.64
C SER A 22 -19.19 -4.17 -8.17
N LEU A 23 -18.01 -4.80 -8.09
CA LEU A 23 -17.93 -6.11 -7.47
C LEU A 23 -18.33 -5.94 -6.02
N PRO A 24 -19.23 -6.78 -5.49
CA PRO A 24 -19.55 -6.77 -4.08
C PRO A 24 -18.22 -6.90 -3.32
N ILE A 25 -18.02 -6.12 -2.28
CA ILE A 25 -16.86 -6.21 -1.40
C ILE A 25 -16.90 -7.63 -0.81
N THR A 26 -16.13 -8.52 -1.41
CA THR A 26 -16.04 -9.89 -0.91
C THR A 26 -15.35 -9.89 0.43
N LYS A 27 -15.77 -10.75 1.35
CA LYS A 27 -15.34 -10.80 2.76
C LYS A 27 -13.83 -10.92 3.02
N SER A 28 -13.02 -11.08 1.98
CA SER A 28 -11.57 -11.02 2.07
C SER A 28 -10.99 -10.59 0.73
N VAL A 29 -10.35 -9.44 0.70
CA VAL A 29 -9.57 -8.99 -0.46
C VAL A 29 -8.12 -8.93 -0.03
N GLY A 30 -7.28 -9.77 -0.63
CA GLY A 30 -5.83 -9.76 -0.38
C GLY A 30 -5.39 -10.08 1.05
N GLY A 31 -6.14 -10.89 1.81
CA GLY A 31 -5.78 -11.28 3.17
C GLY A 31 -6.12 -10.26 4.26
N LEU A 32 -6.72 -9.13 3.90
CA LEU A 32 -7.24 -8.16 4.85
C LEU A 32 -8.70 -8.45 5.16
N GLU A 33 -9.03 -8.58 6.44
CA GLU A 33 -10.41 -8.69 6.88
C GLU A 33 -11.12 -7.34 6.71
N THR A 34 -12.17 -7.31 5.89
CA THR A 34 -13.12 -6.21 5.89
C THR A 34 -14.03 -6.37 7.09
N LYS A 35 -13.97 -5.45 8.02
CA LYS A 35 -14.88 -5.46 9.18
C LYS A 35 -16.16 -4.72 8.82
N VAL A 36 -17.29 -5.40 8.91
CA VAL A 36 -18.58 -4.71 9.00
C VAL A 36 -18.54 -3.85 10.26
N TRP A 37 -18.62 -2.54 10.10
CA TRP A 37 -18.60 -1.64 11.23
C TRP A 37 -19.81 -1.88 12.13
N LYS A 38 -19.53 -2.07 13.40
CA LYS A 38 -20.54 -2.17 14.44
C LYS A 38 -20.39 -0.97 15.34
N SER A 39 -21.45 -0.20 15.47
CA SER A 39 -21.46 0.89 16.44
C SER A 39 -21.11 0.34 17.82
N PRO A 40 -20.15 0.94 18.54
CA PRO A 40 -19.90 0.59 19.93
C PRO A 40 -21.06 1.00 20.84
N ALA A 41 -21.87 2.00 20.44
CA ALA A 41 -23.08 2.40 21.12
C ALA A 41 -24.27 1.51 20.73
N LYS A 42 -25.27 1.38 21.63
CA LYS A 42 -26.56 0.79 21.25
C LYS A 42 -27.21 1.70 20.19
N VAL A 43 -27.59 1.14 19.06
CA VAL A 43 -28.24 1.88 17.97
C VAL A 43 -29.38 2.74 18.49
N GLY A 44 -29.37 4.02 18.18
CA GLY A 44 -30.37 4.99 18.62
C GLY A 44 -30.24 5.44 20.08
N SER A 45 -29.17 5.10 20.79
CA SER A 45 -28.96 5.50 22.17
C SER A 45 -28.43 6.92 22.34
N GLN A 46 -27.92 7.53 21.29
CA GLN A 46 -27.45 8.93 21.30
C GLN A 46 -28.30 9.80 20.38
N THR A 47 -28.46 11.06 20.76
CA THR A 47 -29.07 12.07 19.88
C THR A 47 -27.99 12.59 18.95
N LEU A 48 -28.19 12.40 17.64
CA LEU A 48 -27.30 12.95 16.64
C LEU A 48 -27.64 14.41 16.36
N PRO A 49 -26.66 15.29 16.04
CA PRO A 49 -26.94 16.64 15.54
C PRO A 49 -27.68 16.55 14.21
N THR A 50 -28.34 17.65 13.82
CA THR A 50 -29.06 17.76 12.55
C THR A 50 -28.11 17.86 11.35
N SER A 51 -26.87 18.26 11.58
CA SER A 51 -25.84 18.32 10.55
C SER A 51 -24.46 17.99 11.09
N VAL A 52 -23.61 17.47 10.21
CA VAL A 52 -22.18 17.25 10.42
C VAL A 52 -21.48 17.52 9.09
N ASP A 53 -20.35 18.23 9.12
CA ASP A 53 -19.50 18.44 7.96
C ASP A 53 -18.01 18.32 8.33
N ASN A 54 -17.46 17.12 8.18
CA ASN A 54 -16.07 16.82 8.46
C ASN A 54 -15.11 17.42 7.41
N SER A 55 -15.62 17.87 6.26
CA SER A 55 -14.80 18.54 5.24
C SER A 55 -14.33 19.93 5.63
N THR A 56 -14.86 20.48 6.71
CA THR A 56 -14.44 21.77 7.30
C THR A 56 -13.38 21.60 8.39
N SER A 57 -13.10 20.36 8.79
CA SER A 57 -12.07 20.04 9.78
C SER A 57 -10.67 20.29 9.21
N ILE A 58 -9.73 20.71 10.06
CA ILE A 58 -8.28 20.79 9.70
C ILE A 58 -7.69 19.45 9.27
N HIS A 59 -8.35 18.33 9.63
CA HIS A 59 -7.91 16.98 9.27
C HIS A 59 -8.29 16.58 7.85
N PHE A 60 -9.24 17.31 7.23
CA PHE A 60 -9.65 17.05 5.85
C PHE A 60 -8.77 17.86 4.88
N PRO A 61 -8.22 17.21 3.83
CA PRO A 61 -7.35 17.89 2.88
C PRO A 61 -8.13 18.92 2.04
N PRO A 62 -7.45 19.91 1.48
CA PRO A 62 -8.05 20.78 0.47
C PRO A 62 -8.65 19.97 -0.68
N ILE A 63 -9.76 20.47 -1.25
CA ILE A 63 -10.35 19.85 -2.45
C ILE A 63 -9.36 19.97 -3.61
N PHE A 64 -9.06 18.86 -4.24
CA PHE A 64 -8.11 18.78 -5.36
C PHE A 64 -8.77 18.28 -6.64
N ASN A 65 -8.04 18.41 -7.74
CA ASN A 65 -8.46 17.94 -9.05
C ASN A 65 -7.67 16.67 -9.39
N GLN A 66 -8.35 15.53 -9.44
CA GLN A 66 -7.69 14.26 -9.73
C GLN A 66 -7.07 14.21 -11.13
N ILE A 67 -6.10 13.35 -11.33
CA ILE A 67 -5.47 13.07 -12.63
C ILE A 67 -6.03 11.77 -13.19
N GLY A 68 -6.56 11.81 -14.41
CA GLY A 68 -7.01 10.62 -15.16
C GLY A 68 -8.04 9.77 -14.40
N GLY A 69 -7.96 8.45 -14.58
CA GLY A 69 -8.85 7.43 -13.98
C GLY A 69 -8.62 7.16 -12.49
N SER A 70 -7.97 8.04 -11.75
CA SER A 70 -7.56 7.83 -10.36
C SER A 70 -8.65 8.04 -9.30
N CYS A 71 -9.92 8.25 -9.67
CA CYS A 71 -11.01 8.62 -8.74
C CYS A 71 -11.11 7.71 -7.51
N ALA A 72 -10.93 6.41 -7.67
CA ALA A 72 -11.00 5.46 -6.57
C ALA A 72 -9.91 5.73 -5.52
N GLN A 73 -8.68 6.05 -5.95
CA GLN A 73 -7.58 6.36 -5.04
C GLN A 73 -7.66 7.81 -4.53
N ALA A 74 -8.17 8.75 -5.33
CA ALA A 74 -8.48 10.10 -4.89
C ALA A 74 -9.47 10.07 -3.70
N SER A 75 -10.52 9.25 -3.80
CA SER A 75 -11.46 9.05 -2.69
C SER A 75 -10.84 8.30 -1.52
N SER A 76 -10.29 7.09 -1.74
CA SER A 76 -9.89 6.20 -0.63
C SER A 76 -8.58 6.63 0.05
N ILE A 77 -7.60 7.13 -0.69
CA ILE A 77 -6.30 7.58 -0.15
C ILE A 77 -6.28 9.09 0.03
N GLY A 78 -6.61 9.84 -1.05
CA GLY A 78 -6.54 11.30 -1.02
C GLY A 78 -7.45 11.91 0.03
N TYR A 79 -8.68 11.43 0.18
CA TYR A 79 -9.64 11.95 1.16
C TYR A 79 -9.77 11.04 2.40
N VAL A 80 -10.22 9.79 2.25
CA VAL A 80 -10.59 8.94 3.42
C VAL A 80 -9.37 8.66 4.28
N PHE A 81 -8.31 8.07 3.72
CA PHE A 81 -7.11 7.72 4.49
C PHE A 81 -6.41 8.98 5.05
N THR A 82 -6.34 10.06 4.26
CA THR A 82 -5.76 11.33 4.71
C THR A 82 -6.51 11.90 5.90
N TYR A 83 -7.86 11.97 5.82
CA TYR A 83 -8.66 12.46 6.94
C TYR A 83 -8.50 11.60 8.19
N GLU A 84 -8.65 10.28 8.05
CA GLU A 84 -8.63 9.35 9.17
C GLU A 84 -7.28 9.32 9.89
N MET A 85 -6.17 9.35 9.14
CA MET A 85 -4.83 9.39 9.70
C MET A 85 -4.55 10.73 10.40
N ASN A 86 -4.98 11.86 9.81
CA ASN A 86 -4.81 13.16 10.44
C ASN A 86 -5.73 13.35 11.65
N ALA A 87 -6.93 12.78 11.64
CA ALA A 87 -7.80 12.75 12.81
C ALA A 87 -7.21 11.91 13.96
N LEU A 88 -6.51 10.81 13.63
CA LEU A 88 -5.77 9.99 14.60
C LEU A 88 -4.60 10.75 15.22
N LEU A 89 -3.83 11.47 14.39
CA LEU A 89 -2.58 12.13 14.80
C LEU A 89 -2.74 13.61 15.17
N ASP A 90 -3.97 14.13 15.08
CA ASP A 90 -4.33 15.53 15.34
C ASP A 90 -3.49 16.54 14.51
N ARG A 91 -3.42 16.29 13.18
CA ARG A 91 -2.59 17.08 12.25
C ARG A 91 -3.43 17.86 11.24
N ASP A 92 -2.83 18.93 10.73
CA ASP A 92 -3.41 19.78 9.68
C ASP A 92 -3.14 19.18 8.29
N ALA A 93 -4.18 18.76 7.59
CA ALA A 93 -4.10 18.19 6.25
C ALA A 93 -3.88 19.22 5.13
N SER A 94 -3.81 20.51 5.42
CA SER A 94 -3.40 21.52 4.44
C SER A 94 -1.91 21.44 4.10
N ILE A 95 -1.12 20.77 4.95
CA ILE A 95 0.34 20.62 4.83
C ILE A 95 0.66 19.38 3.98
N PRO A 96 1.51 19.46 2.92
CA PRO A 96 1.81 18.35 2.03
C PRO A 96 2.38 17.11 2.74
N GLU A 97 3.14 17.28 3.82
CA GLU A 97 3.68 16.21 4.66
C GLU A 97 2.60 15.41 5.39
N ASN A 98 1.40 15.98 5.51
CA ASN A 98 0.25 15.38 6.17
C ASN A 98 -0.80 14.85 5.16
N ARG A 99 -0.68 15.16 3.88
CA ARG A 99 -1.54 14.60 2.82
C ARG A 99 -0.93 13.34 2.25
N PHE A 100 -1.76 12.31 2.02
CA PHE A 100 -1.30 11.06 1.45
C PHE A 100 -1.53 11.03 -0.05
N SER A 101 -0.48 10.69 -0.80
CA SER A 101 -0.47 10.72 -2.26
C SER A 101 -1.35 9.60 -2.84
N TYR A 102 -2.50 9.97 -3.36
CA TYR A 102 -3.36 9.05 -4.11
C TYR A 102 -2.68 8.56 -5.40
N LEU A 103 -1.79 9.36 -5.98
CA LEU A 103 -1.02 9.00 -7.17
C LEU A 103 0.03 7.92 -6.87
N TYR A 104 0.63 7.93 -5.68
CA TYR A 104 1.51 6.83 -5.27
C TYR A 104 0.77 5.50 -5.32
N ALA A 105 -0.42 5.43 -4.74
CA ALA A 105 -1.23 4.22 -4.75
C ALA A 105 -1.71 3.86 -6.16
N TRP A 106 -2.25 4.83 -6.90
CA TRP A 106 -2.79 4.59 -8.24
C TRP A 106 -1.73 4.14 -9.24
N ASN A 107 -0.54 4.76 -9.23
CA ASN A 107 0.54 4.40 -10.14
C ASN A 107 1.10 2.99 -9.91
N LEU A 108 0.90 2.42 -8.73
CA LEU A 108 1.27 1.04 -8.43
C LEU A 108 0.27 0.00 -8.98
N ILE A 109 -0.98 0.40 -9.25
CA ILE A 109 -2.07 -0.52 -9.58
C ILE A 109 -2.71 -0.32 -10.96
N ASN A 110 -2.38 0.75 -11.67
CA ASN A 110 -2.99 1.11 -12.96
C ASN A 110 -2.27 0.49 -14.18
N ASP A 111 -1.31 -0.40 -13.95
CA ASP A 111 -0.48 -1.05 -14.99
C ASP A 111 0.21 -0.07 -15.96
N GLY A 112 0.47 1.15 -15.52
CA GLY A 112 1.09 2.19 -16.32
C GLY A 112 0.20 2.74 -17.44
N ALA A 113 -1.12 2.49 -17.33
CA ALA A 113 -2.16 3.02 -18.20
C ALA A 113 -3.06 3.98 -17.45
N ASP A 114 -3.81 4.82 -18.17
CA ASP A 114 -4.83 5.69 -17.57
C ASP A 114 -6.14 4.92 -17.34
N GLU A 115 -6.07 3.93 -16.44
CA GLU A 115 -7.19 3.03 -16.14
C GLU A 115 -7.74 3.27 -14.74
N GLY A 116 -9.03 2.94 -14.57
CA GLY A 116 -9.71 2.97 -13.29
C GLY A 116 -9.16 1.91 -12.32
N SER A 117 -9.59 2.03 -11.06
CA SER A 117 -9.22 1.08 -10.00
C SER A 117 -10.35 0.97 -8.98
N PHE A 118 -10.20 0.09 -7.98
CA PHE A 118 -11.15 -0.01 -6.87
C PHE A 118 -10.59 0.67 -5.62
N GLN A 119 -11.46 1.30 -4.83
CA GLN A 119 -11.06 2.02 -3.61
C GLN A 119 -10.25 1.17 -2.63
N TYR A 120 -10.58 -0.11 -2.48
CA TYR A 120 -9.88 -1.01 -1.57
C TYR A 120 -8.42 -1.31 -1.96
N GLN A 121 -8.06 -1.21 -3.25
CA GLN A 121 -6.71 -1.56 -3.73
C GLN A 121 -5.63 -0.65 -3.13
N GLY A 122 -5.86 0.66 -3.06
CA GLY A 122 -4.94 1.58 -2.40
C GLY A 122 -4.85 1.34 -0.89
N LEU A 123 -5.97 1.00 -0.25
CA LEU A 123 -5.98 0.63 1.16
C LEU A 123 -5.25 -0.70 1.44
N GLN A 124 -5.20 -1.63 0.48
CA GLN A 124 -4.36 -2.82 0.56
C GLN A 124 -2.87 -2.47 0.53
N ILE A 125 -2.46 -1.52 -0.31
CA ILE A 125 -1.09 -0.97 -0.30
C ILE A 125 -0.81 -0.34 1.07
N ALA A 126 -1.73 0.49 1.57
CA ALA A 126 -1.63 1.11 2.88
C ALA A 126 -1.43 0.08 4.00
N SER A 127 -2.15 -1.03 3.97
CA SER A 127 -2.03 -2.08 4.98
C SER A 127 -0.71 -2.84 4.88
N SER A 128 -0.24 -3.15 3.68
CA SER A 128 0.95 -3.96 3.47
C SER A 128 2.26 -3.20 3.70
N ASN A 129 2.39 -1.99 3.13
CA ASN A 129 3.66 -1.25 3.14
C ASN A 129 3.50 0.26 3.40
N GLY A 130 2.30 0.70 3.77
CA GLY A 130 2.01 2.10 4.03
C GLY A 130 1.85 2.95 2.77
N ILE A 131 1.57 4.24 2.97
CA ILE A 131 1.34 5.21 1.89
C ILE A 131 2.29 6.40 2.03
N MET A 132 2.89 6.80 0.92
CA MET A 132 3.72 7.99 0.85
C MET A 132 2.88 9.26 1.01
N THR A 133 3.47 10.27 1.64
CA THR A 133 2.90 11.62 1.67
C THR A 133 3.07 12.31 0.32
N GLU A 134 2.34 13.42 0.10
CA GLU A 134 2.55 14.26 -1.08
C GLU A 134 3.93 14.94 -1.09
N ALA A 135 4.56 15.13 0.06
CA ALA A 135 5.93 15.61 0.13
C ALA A 135 6.93 14.59 -0.43
N ASP A 136 6.71 13.28 -0.17
CA ASP A 136 7.57 12.21 -0.67
C ASP A 136 7.26 11.83 -2.14
N PHE A 137 5.98 11.90 -2.53
CA PHE A 137 5.52 11.64 -3.88
C PHE A 137 4.49 12.69 -4.31
N PRO A 138 4.95 13.90 -4.72
CA PRO A 138 4.08 15.02 -5.03
C PRO A 138 3.21 14.76 -6.26
N GLU A 139 2.05 15.45 -6.29
CA GLU A 139 1.23 15.52 -7.47
C GLU A 139 2.07 16.06 -8.63
N GLN A 140 2.07 15.34 -9.73
CA GLN A 140 2.84 15.68 -10.91
C GLN A 140 1.89 15.87 -12.08
N THR A 141 2.38 16.51 -13.13
CA THR A 141 1.59 16.75 -14.33
C THR A 141 1.01 15.46 -14.92
N SER A 142 -0.11 15.56 -15.58
CA SER A 142 -0.93 14.46 -16.11
C SER A 142 -0.21 13.38 -16.92
N ALA A 143 1.03 13.61 -17.34
CA ALA A 143 1.83 12.64 -18.09
C ALA A 143 2.54 11.57 -17.24
N LEU A 144 2.35 11.56 -15.91
CA LEU A 144 3.17 10.76 -14.99
C LEU A 144 2.44 9.63 -14.25
N TYR A 145 1.25 9.23 -14.69
CA TYR A 145 0.48 8.13 -14.10
C TYR A 145 1.19 6.75 -14.15
N PHE A 146 2.27 6.64 -14.88
CA PHE A 146 3.12 5.45 -14.96
C PHE A 146 4.34 5.49 -14.01
N LYS A 147 4.60 6.60 -13.32
CA LYS A 147 5.81 6.76 -12.51
C LYS A 147 5.74 6.01 -11.18
N TRP A 148 6.81 5.25 -10.87
CA TRP A 148 7.02 4.68 -9.55
C TRP A 148 8.04 5.50 -8.76
N ALA A 149 7.83 5.61 -7.46
CA ALA A 149 8.78 6.25 -6.55
C ALA A 149 10.03 5.39 -6.40
N SER A 150 11.19 6.05 -6.25
CA SER A 150 12.45 5.41 -5.89
C SER A 150 13.08 6.15 -4.72
N GLY A 151 13.72 5.43 -3.81
CA GLY A 151 14.40 5.93 -2.65
C GLY A 151 13.95 5.26 -1.35
N PHE A 152 14.87 4.57 -0.68
CA PHE A 152 14.61 3.80 0.53
C PHE A 152 13.90 4.61 1.62
N GLU A 153 14.37 5.83 1.89
CA GLU A 153 13.82 6.69 2.96
C GLU A 153 12.35 7.06 2.73
N LYS A 154 11.94 7.25 1.48
CA LYS A 154 10.54 7.54 1.14
C LYS A 154 9.62 6.36 1.47
N TYR A 155 10.04 5.15 1.12
CA TYR A 155 9.30 3.94 1.47
C TYR A 155 9.34 3.66 2.98
N LEU A 156 10.48 3.91 3.64
CA LEU A 156 10.59 3.78 5.09
C LEU A 156 9.66 4.75 5.82
N ASN A 157 9.54 5.99 5.32
CA ASN A 157 8.58 6.95 5.84
C ASN A 157 7.12 6.49 5.59
N ALA A 158 6.82 5.96 4.41
CA ALA A 158 5.49 5.44 4.07
C ALA A 158 5.04 4.30 5.02
N ILE A 159 5.94 3.41 5.41
CA ILE A 159 5.69 2.28 6.32
C ILE A 159 5.10 2.72 7.67
N LYS A 160 5.32 3.97 8.09
CA LYS A 160 4.73 4.51 9.32
C LYS A 160 3.23 4.70 9.24
N TYR A 161 2.66 4.88 8.05
CA TYR A 161 1.27 5.26 7.82
C TYR A 161 0.50 4.12 7.18
N LYS A 162 -0.18 3.33 8.01
CA LYS A 162 -0.84 2.08 7.58
C LYS A 162 -2.35 2.11 7.73
N ALA A 163 -3.01 1.28 6.95
CA ALA A 163 -4.37 0.85 7.22
C ALA A 163 -4.33 -0.41 8.10
N GLU A 164 -4.93 -0.35 9.29
CA GLU A 164 -5.05 -1.52 10.16
C GLU A 164 -6.15 -2.46 9.66
N THR A 165 -7.30 -1.89 9.27
CA THR A 165 -8.44 -2.64 8.73
C THR A 165 -9.34 -1.73 7.92
N PHE A 166 -10.17 -2.33 7.08
CA PHE A 166 -11.23 -1.65 6.34
C PHE A 166 -12.53 -1.71 7.10
N VAL A 167 -13.31 -0.66 6.96
CA VAL A 167 -14.65 -0.54 7.53
C VAL A 167 -15.64 -0.57 6.37
N ASN A 168 -16.66 -1.39 6.47
CA ASN A 168 -17.80 -1.39 5.55
C ASN A 168 -19.09 -1.08 6.32
N ILE A 169 -19.87 -0.14 5.79
CA ILE A 169 -21.22 0.18 6.27
C ILE A 169 -22.15 0.11 5.06
N GLU A 170 -23.01 -0.89 5.03
CA GLU A 170 -24.04 -1.04 3.99
C GLU A 170 -25.31 -0.29 4.41
N ILE A 171 -25.87 0.51 3.49
CA ILE A 171 -27.18 1.19 3.70
C ILE A 171 -28.26 0.34 3.04
N THR A 172 -29.14 -0.23 3.85
CA THR A 172 -30.31 -1.03 3.39
C THR A 172 -31.64 -0.47 3.88
N ASP A 173 -31.61 0.37 4.91
CA ASP A 173 -32.79 0.89 5.57
C ASP A 173 -32.45 2.14 6.43
N SER A 174 -33.44 2.68 7.11
CA SER A 174 -33.28 3.82 8.02
C SER A 174 -32.36 3.54 9.20
N ALA A 175 -32.26 2.27 9.66
CA ALA A 175 -31.41 1.91 10.79
C ALA A 175 -29.93 1.89 10.36
N SER A 176 -29.62 1.39 9.17
CA SER A 176 -28.27 1.43 8.59
C SER A 176 -27.87 2.85 8.18
N LEU A 177 -28.82 3.64 7.69
CA LEU A 177 -28.61 5.08 7.46
C LEU A 177 -28.21 5.81 8.76
N TYR A 178 -28.90 5.51 9.87
CA TYR A 178 -28.53 6.04 11.18
C TYR A 178 -27.09 5.67 11.59
N LYS A 179 -26.66 4.43 11.33
CA LYS A 179 -25.27 4.01 11.61
C LYS A 179 -24.24 4.81 10.80
N VAL A 180 -24.52 5.12 9.55
CA VAL A 180 -23.65 5.98 8.74
C VAL A 180 -23.55 7.37 9.36
N LYS A 181 -24.68 7.98 9.75
CA LYS A 181 -24.68 9.27 10.43
C LYS A 181 -23.91 9.25 11.74
N GLU A 182 -24.04 8.17 12.52
CA GLU A 182 -23.31 7.95 13.77
C GLU A 182 -21.80 7.84 13.52
N TYR A 183 -21.38 7.12 12.47
CA TYR A 183 -19.98 7.05 12.05
C TYR A 183 -19.43 8.43 11.65
N LEU A 184 -20.18 9.18 10.86
CA LEU A 184 -19.81 10.53 10.43
C LEU A 184 -19.75 11.54 11.61
N TYR A 185 -20.54 11.35 12.64
CA TYR A 185 -20.56 12.24 13.81
C TYR A 185 -19.42 11.98 14.78
N ASN A 186 -19.31 10.77 15.29
CA ASN A 186 -18.34 10.45 16.36
C ASN A 186 -17.94 8.97 16.40
N LYS A 187 -18.20 8.22 15.33
CA LYS A 187 -17.93 6.76 15.23
C LYS A 187 -18.61 5.96 16.36
N GLY A 188 -19.73 6.46 16.87
CA GLY A 188 -20.48 5.82 17.95
C GLY A 188 -19.86 5.98 19.36
N GLU A 189 -18.84 6.82 19.51
CA GLU A 189 -18.16 7.03 20.80
C GLU A 189 -18.11 8.52 21.14
N ALA A 190 -18.64 8.86 22.32
CA ALA A 190 -18.64 10.24 22.78
C ALA A 190 -17.22 10.81 22.89
N GLY A 191 -17.02 12.00 22.36
CA GLY A 191 -15.72 12.69 22.38
C GLY A 191 -14.75 12.26 21.27
N LYS A 192 -15.07 11.25 20.47
CA LYS A 192 -14.27 10.94 19.26
C LYS A 192 -14.64 11.84 18.10
N LYS A 193 -13.68 12.05 17.23
CA LYS A 193 -13.88 12.71 15.93
C LYS A 193 -14.69 11.78 15.03
N GLY A 194 -15.60 12.34 14.24
CA GLY A 194 -16.33 11.62 13.21
C GLY A 194 -15.40 11.05 12.14
N GLY A 195 -15.94 10.20 11.29
CA GLY A 195 -15.22 9.63 10.14
C GLY A 195 -15.71 10.17 8.82
N VAL A 196 -15.08 9.73 7.73
CA VAL A 196 -15.51 9.93 6.34
C VAL A 196 -15.53 8.60 5.60
N LEU A 197 -16.35 8.48 4.55
CA LEU A 197 -16.61 7.20 3.88
C LEU A 197 -16.53 7.36 2.36
N GLY A 198 -15.77 6.50 1.70
CA GLY A 198 -15.78 6.38 0.26
C GLY A 198 -17.05 5.68 -0.25
N PHE A 199 -17.54 6.09 -1.41
CA PHE A 199 -18.64 5.45 -2.13
C PHE A 199 -18.39 5.49 -3.63
N SER A 200 -19.12 4.65 -4.38
CA SER A 200 -19.06 4.59 -5.84
C SER A 200 -20.43 4.80 -6.45
N SER A 201 -20.47 5.47 -7.59
CA SER A 201 -21.70 5.69 -8.36
C SER A 201 -21.38 5.75 -9.84
N GLN A 202 -22.39 5.47 -10.70
CA GLN A 202 -22.38 5.95 -12.07
C GLN A 202 -22.63 7.46 -12.05
N ALA A 203 -21.82 8.23 -12.77
CA ALA A 203 -21.83 9.70 -12.66
C ALA A 203 -22.07 10.43 -13.99
N THR A 204 -21.91 9.74 -15.12
CA THR A 204 -22.14 10.36 -16.43
C THR A 204 -23.62 10.65 -16.64
N GLY A 205 -23.95 11.92 -16.70
CA GLY A 205 -25.34 12.38 -16.91
C GLY A 205 -26.15 12.60 -15.63
N TRP A 206 -25.50 12.66 -14.47
CA TRP A 206 -26.13 13.17 -13.25
C TRP A 206 -26.83 14.49 -13.50
N LYS A 207 -27.94 14.73 -12.80
CA LYS A 207 -28.64 16.02 -12.79
C LYS A 207 -28.57 16.64 -11.41
N PHE A 208 -28.37 17.93 -11.39
CA PHE A 208 -28.25 18.71 -10.16
C PHE A 208 -29.19 19.93 -10.18
N ASN A 209 -29.72 20.26 -9.03
CA ASN A 209 -30.17 21.61 -8.73
C ASN A 209 -28.96 22.36 -8.14
N THR A 210 -28.45 23.34 -8.87
CA THR A 210 -27.26 24.11 -8.49
C THR A 210 -27.62 25.45 -7.79
N SER A 211 -28.90 25.70 -7.55
CA SER A 211 -29.41 26.89 -6.93
C SER A 211 -30.36 26.57 -5.77
N TYR A 212 -30.05 25.49 -5.05
CA TYR A 212 -30.84 25.11 -3.90
C TYR A 212 -30.93 26.23 -2.87
N SER A 213 -32.14 26.56 -2.46
CA SER A 213 -32.44 27.64 -1.50
C SER A 213 -33.38 27.19 -0.37
N GLY A 214 -33.62 25.86 -0.29
CA GLY A 214 -34.39 25.27 0.79
C GLY A 214 -33.66 25.25 2.13
N PRO A 215 -34.24 24.64 3.17
CA PRO A 215 -33.63 24.52 4.50
C PRO A 215 -32.28 23.80 4.44
N SER A 216 -31.27 24.34 5.17
CA SER A 216 -29.94 23.77 5.29
C SER A 216 -29.21 24.42 6.47
N GLU A 217 -28.41 23.67 7.20
CA GLU A 217 -27.48 24.19 8.20
C GLU A 217 -26.10 24.45 7.62
N THR A 218 -25.67 23.67 6.61
CA THR A 218 -24.32 23.74 6.02
C THR A 218 -24.26 24.72 4.82
N GLY A 219 -25.40 25.06 4.21
CA GLY A 219 -25.55 26.16 3.29
C GLY A 219 -25.09 25.91 1.85
N TYR A 220 -24.71 24.67 1.46
CA TYR A 220 -24.37 24.34 0.08
C TYR A 220 -25.58 24.49 -0.85
N LYS A 221 -25.33 24.85 -2.13
CA LYS A 221 -26.37 25.17 -3.12
C LYS A 221 -26.60 24.08 -4.16
N CYS A 222 -25.85 22.99 -4.08
CA CYS A 222 -25.90 21.91 -5.07
C CYS A 222 -26.51 20.63 -4.51
N VAL A 223 -27.64 20.18 -5.09
CA VAL A 223 -28.32 18.94 -4.70
C VAL A 223 -28.41 18.02 -5.91
N LEU A 224 -27.97 16.77 -5.80
CA LEU A 224 -28.17 15.73 -6.82
C LEU A 224 -29.67 15.41 -6.93
N THR A 225 -30.22 15.53 -8.15
CA THR A 225 -31.66 15.31 -8.39
C THR A 225 -31.96 14.05 -9.20
N LYS A 226 -30.95 13.48 -9.87
CA LYS A 226 -31.10 12.24 -10.65
C LYS A 226 -29.78 11.50 -10.75
N LEU A 227 -29.81 10.19 -10.47
CA LEU A 227 -28.71 9.26 -10.70
C LEU A 227 -28.47 9.01 -12.19
N ALA A 228 -27.29 8.58 -12.55
CA ALA A 228 -26.88 8.18 -13.88
C ALA A 228 -26.76 6.64 -14.01
N TYR A 229 -26.57 6.17 -15.24
CA TYR A 229 -26.44 4.74 -15.55
C TYR A 229 -25.07 4.37 -16.15
N ASP A 230 -24.17 5.34 -16.28
CA ASP A 230 -22.86 5.16 -16.93
C ASP A 230 -21.78 6.01 -16.26
N GLY A 231 -20.51 5.70 -16.55
CA GLY A 231 -19.36 6.42 -16.07
C GLY A 231 -19.08 6.19 -14.58
N GLY A 232 -18.57 5.01 -14.23
CA GLY A 232 -18.19 4.67 -12.87
C GLY A 232 -17.26 5.70 -12.25
N HIS A 233 -17.57 6.17 -11.04
CA HIS A 233 -16.86 7.22 -10.34
C HIS A 233 -16.89 6.99 -8.83
N ALA A 234 -15.78 7.24 -8.16
CA ALA A 234 -15.66 7.12 -6.71
C ALA A 234 -15.48 8.50 -6.07
N MET A 235 -16.18 8.72 -4.96
CA MET A 235 -16.21 9.97 -4.22
C MET A 235 -16.27 9.70 -2.71
N THR A 236 -16.37 10.77 -1.91
CA THR A 236 -16.30 10.66 -0.44
C THR A 236 -17.49 11.34 0.21
N ILE A 237 -18.21 10.63 1.10
CA ILE A 237 -19.19 11.20 2.03
C ILE A 237 -18.43 11.74 3.23
N VAL A 238 -18.62 13.02 3.52
CA VAL A 238 -17.92 13.74 4.59
C VAL A 238 -18.83 14.23 5.70
N GLY A 239 -20.14 14.10 5.53
CA GLY A 239 -21.11 14.59 6.50
C GLY A 239 -22.54 14.39 6.03
N TYR A 240 -23.43 15.10 6.66
CA TYR A 240 -24.87 15.09 6.36
C TYR A 240 -25.55 16.38 6.83
N ASP A 241 -26.74 16.64 6.24
CA ASP A 241 -27.64 17.70 6.66
C ASP A 241 -29.09 17.19 6.55
N ASP A 242 -29.76 17.03 7.69
CA ASP A 242 -31.11 16.47 7.79
C ASP A 242 -32.21 17.44 7.32
N LEU A 243 -31.87 18.71 7.18
CA LEU A 243 -32.86 19.74 6.75
C LEU A 243 -33.06 19.76 5.24
N ILE A 244 -32.16 19.18 4.46
CA ILE A 244 -32.24 19.23 2.99
C ILE A 244 -33.54 18.61 2.53
N GLU A 245 -34.30 19.37 1.71
CA GLU A 245 -35.50 18.89 1.08
C GLU A 245 -35.24 18.51 -0.37
N PHE A 246 -35.65 17.28 -0.73
CA PHE A 246 -35.46 16.71 -2.05
C PHE A 246 -36.84 16.32 -2.62
N GLU A 247 -37.22 16.91 -3.74
CA GLU A 247 -38.42 16.53 -4.48
C GLU A 247 -38.13 15.25 -5.28
N ARG A 248 -38.83 14.18 -4.91
CA ARG A 248 -38.72 12.88 -5.57
C ARG A 248 -39.45 12.90 -6.92
N PRO A 249 -39.15 11.91 -7.80
CA PRO A 249 -39.83 11.79 -9.08
C PRO A 249 -41.38 11.62 -8.97
N ASP A 250 -41.88 11.19 -7.82
CA ASP A 250 -43.32 11.07 -7.53
C ASP A 250 -43.95 12.36 -6.99
N GLY A 251 -43.22 13.47 -6.96
CA GLY A 251 -43.64 14.76 -6.47
C GLY A 251 -43.70 14.94 -4.96
N LYS A 252 -43.29 13.91 -4.20
CA LYS A 252 -43.23 14.02 -2.73
C LYS A 252 -41.88 14.55 -2.27
N ILE A 253 -41.87 15.21 -1.13
CA ILE A 253 -40.65 15.70 -0.51
C ILE A 253 -40.03 14.61 0.42
N SER A 254 -38.80 14.27 0.19
CA SER A 254 -37.95 13.54 1.13
C SER A 254 -37.02 14.50 1.83
N LYS A 255 -36.62 14.17 3.07
CA LYS A 255 -35.72 15.00 3.88
C LYS A 255 -34.39 14.31 4.13
N GLY A 256 -33.36 15.13 4.19
CA GLY A 256 -32.00 14.78 4.53
C GLY A 256 -31.14 14.30 3.35
N ALA A 257 -29.88 14.68 3.41
CA ALA A 257 -28.88 14.31 2.43
C ALA A 257 -27.51 14.13 3.10
N PHE A 258 -26.68 13.28 2.53
CA PHE A 258 -25.24 13.28 2.79
C PHE A 258 -24.58 14.48 2.11
N ILE A 259 -23.48 14.94 2.68
CA ILE A 259 -22.56 15.87 2.03
C ILE A 259 -21.48 15.03 1.37
N ALA A 260 -21.40 15.08 0.07
CA ALA A 260 -20.42 14.39 -0.74
C ALA A 260 -19.38 15.35 -1.30
N VAL A 261 -18.13 14.90 -1.37
CA VAL A 261 -17.00 15.61 -1.96
C VAL A 261 -16.56 14.88 -3.22
N ASN A 262 -16.36 15.66 -4.29
CA ASN A 262 -15.79 15.21 -5.54
C ASN A 262 -14.32 15.64 -5.67
N SER A 263 -13.57 14.95 -6.51
CA SER A 263 -12.16 15.22 -6.85
C SER A 263 -11.98 15.90 -8.22
N TYR A 264 -12.86 16.87 -8.53
CA TYR A 264 -12.81 17.68 -9.76
C TYR A 264 -12.47 19.14 -9.48
N GLY A 265 -11.82 19.44 -8.34
CA GLY A 265 -11.51 20.79 -7.90
C GLY A 265 -12.71 21.54 -7.36
N THR A 266 -12.47 22.82 -6.99
CA THR A 266 -13.49 23.70 -6.41
C THR A 266 -14.34 24.40 -7.47
N ASP A 267 -13.86 24.51 -8.69
CA ASP A 267 -14.45 25.32 -9.76
C ASP A 267 -15.36 24.52 -10.71
N TYR A 268 -15.65 23.26 -10.36
CA TYR A 268 -16.50 22.44 -11.20
C TYR A 268 -17.95 22.93 -11.16
N TRP A 269 -18.52 23.25 -12.31
CA TRP A 269 -19.70 24.09 -12.49
C TRP A 269 -20.97 23.61 -11.78
N TYR A 270 -21.11 22.35 -11.44
CA TYR A 270 -22.29 21.84 -10.74
C TYR A 270 -21.99 21.33 -9.31
N HIS A 271 -20.87 21.75 -8.75
CA HIS A 271 -20.55 21.51 -7.34
C HIS A 271 -20.33 22.86 -6.63
N ASP A 272 -20.68 22.92 -5.37
CA ASP A 272 -20.40 24.07 -4.53
C ASP A 272 -19.07 23.89 -3.82
N ASN A 273 -18.01 24.52 -4.34
CA ASN A 273 -16.64 24.34 -3.84
C ASN A 273 -16.23 22.85 -3.70
N GLY A 274 -16.57 22.03 -4.71
CA GLY A 274 -16.28 20.61 -4.75
C GLY A 274 -17.25 19.73 -3.95
N ARG A 275 -18.30 20.30 -3.36
CA ARG A 275 -19.29 19.63 -2.51
C ARG A 275 -20.67 19.62 -3.15
N PHE A 276 -21.48 18.63 -2.77
CA PHE A 276 -22.90 18.57 -3.13
C PHE A 276 -23.67 17.71 -2.12
N TYR A 277 -24.98 17.92 -2.08
CA TYR A 277 -25.88 17.08 -1.32
C TYR A 277 -26.30 15.85 -2.12
N LEU A 278 -26.15 14.68 -1.50
CA LEU A 278 -26.56 13.37 -2.01
C LEU A 278 -27.75 12.90 -1.16
N PRO A 279 -29.02 13.06 -1.63
CA PRO A 279 -30.21 12.75 -0.84
C PRO A 279 -30.22 11.32 -0.32
N TYR A 280 -30.62 11.11 0.94
CA TYR A 280 -30.76 9.78 1.56
C TYR A 280 -31.69 8.88 0.78
N TRP A 281 -32.69 9.48 0.13
CA TRP A 281 -33.69 8.76 -0.65
C TRP A 281 -33.04 7.84 -1.71
N PHE A 282 -31.91 8.26 -2.31
CA PHE A 282 -31.22 7.43 -3.30
C PHE A 282 -30.64 6.14 -2.73
N PHE A 283 -30.35 6.07 -1.43
CA PHE A 283 -29.84 4.87 -0.79
C PHE A 283 -30.93 3.92 -0.27
N ILE A 284 -32.11 4.45 0.06
CA ILE A 284 -33.19 3.69 0.71
C ILE A 284 -34.37 3.42 -0.25
N SER A 285 -34.38 3.98 -1.45
CA SER A 285 -35.35 3.69 -2.50
C SER A 285 -34.90 2.51 -3.37
N GLU A 286 -35.85 1.86 -4.01
CA GLU A 286 -35.50 0.89 -5.05
C GLU A 286 -34.83 1.62 -6.23
N HIS A 287 -33.58 1.31 -6.48
CA HIS A 287 -32.80 1.72 -7.64
C HIS A 287 -31.91 0.55 -8.09
N ASP A 288 -31.43 0.61 -9.32
CA ASP A 288 -30.44 -0.34 -9.79
C ASP A 288 -29.15 -0.16 -8.99
N SER A 289 -28.70 -1.22 -8.32
CA SER A 289 -27.48 -1.22 -7.51
C SER A 289 -26.22 -0.82 -8.31
N GLY A 290 -26.28 -0.89 -9.63
CA GLY A 290 -25.23 -0.37 -10.52
C GLY A 290 -25.15 1.14 -10.59
N GLN A 291 -26.21 1.89 -10.21
CA GLN A 291 -26.21 3.35 -10.28
C GLN A 291 -25.50 3.99 -9.08
N LEU A 292 -25.69 3.44 -7.89
CA LEU A 292 -25.14 3.93 -6.64
C LEU A 292 -24.85 2.73 -5.73
N SER A 293 -23.62 2.62 -5.24
CA SER A 293 -23.27 1.59 -4.26
C SER A 293 -23.84 1.93 -2.89
N ASN A 294 -24.53 0.98 -2.29
CA ASN A 294 -24.98 1.06 -0.91
C ASN A 294 -23.87 0.70 0.10
N ASP A 295 -22.77 0.12 -0.39
CA ASP A 295 -21.58 -0.19 0.41
C ASP A 295 -20.68 1.04 0.52
N LEU A 296 -20.48 1.50 1.73
CA LEU A 296 -19.60 2.62 2.05
C LEU A 296 -18.31 2.13 2.70
N LEU A 297 -17.18 2.59 2.19
CA LEU A 297 -15.86 2.13 2.59
C LEU A 297 -15.15 3.17 3.47
N GLY A 298 -14.81 2.78 4.68
CA GLY A 298 -13.93 3.52 5.58
C GLY A 298 -12.65 2.76 5.88
N VAL A 299 -11.80 3.36 6.70
CA VAL A 299 -10.54 2.78 7.15
C VAL A 299 -10.28 3.09 8.61
N ILE A 300 -9.70 2.13 9.33
CA ILE A 300 -9.07 2.38 10.63
C ILE A 300 -7.58 2.55 10.36
N PRO A 301 -7.02 3.75 10.54
CA PRO A 301 -5.62 4.00 10.35
C PRO A 301 -4.79 3.49 11.51
N LYS A 302 -3.51 3.19 11.23
CA LYS A 302 -2.51 2.83 12.22
C LYS A 302 -1.23 3.58 11.95
N TYR A 303 -0.75 4.31 12.94
CA TYR A 303 0.58 4.90 12.90
C TYR A 303 1.59 3.95 13.55
N VAL A 304 2.69 3.69 12.84
CA VAL A 304 3.79 2.85 13.28
C VAL A 304 5.02 3.74 13.39
N GLU A 305 5.32 4.21 14.59
CA GLU A 305 6.45 5.12 14.80
C GLU A 305 7.78 4.48 14.39
N HIS A 306 7.97 3.22 14.77
CA HIS A 306 9.18 2.45 14.45
C HIS A 306 8.79 1.10 13.84
N PRO A 307 9.15 0.81 12.59
CA PRO A 307 9.04 -0.54 12.03
C PRO A 307 9.99 -1.48 12.78
N GLN A 308 9.70 -2.77 12.80
CA GLN A 308 10.55 -3.74 13.50
C GLN A 308 11.63 -4.34 12.59
N ILE A 309 11.27 -4.66 11.36
CA ILE A 309 12.19 -5.26 10.39
C ILE A 309 11.84 -4.73 9.00
N VAL A 310 12.84 -4.21 8.31
CA VAL A 310 12.67 -3.64 6.97
C VAL A 310 13.76 -4.16 6.04
N PHE A 311 13.38 -4.65 4.87
CA PHE A 311 14.29 -5.01 3.81
C PHE A 311 14.51 -3.81 2.89
N LYS A 312 15.75 -3.44 2.66
CA LYS A 312 16.16 -2.47 1.64
C LYS A 312 16.57 -3.21 0.38
N VAL A 313 15.91 -2.91 -0.71
CA VAL A 313 16.14 -3.54 -2.00
C VAL A 313 16.42 -2.48 -3.05
N GLY A 314 17.46 -2.69 -3.85
CA GLY A 314 17.79 -1.85 -5.00
C GLY A 314 18.11 -2.71 -6.21
N LEU A 315 17.59 -2.35 -7.38
CA LEU A 315 17.84 -3.05 -8.64
C LEU A 315 17.73 -2.11 -9.83
N ASP A 316 18.35 -2.51 -10.93
CA ASP A 316 18.12 -1.93 -12.25
C ASP A 316 17.41 -2.97 -13.10
N TYR A 317 16.26 -2.62 -13.70
CA TYR A 317 15.50 -3.54 -14.54
C TYR A 317 14.68 -2.81 -15.61
N THR A 318 14.46 -3.45 -16.75
CA THR A 318 13.89 -2.80 -17.94
C THR A 318 12.42 -3.09 -18.20
N SER A 319 11.81 -4.06 -17.47
CA SER A 319 10.38 -4.43 -17.60
C SER A 319 9.80 -4.82 -16.23
N ARG A 320 9.33 -3.84 -15.46
CA ARG A 320 8.91 -4.02 -14.07
C ARG A 320 7.77 -5.01 -13.86
N ASN A 321 6.89 -5.21 -14.86
CA ASN A 321 5.80 -6.18 -14.79
C ASN A 321 6.27 -7.64 -14.88
N ASP A 322 7.53 -7.91 -15.23
CA ASP A 322 8.11 -9.24 -15.20
C ASP A 322 8.44 -9.72 -13.78
N LEU A 323 8.51 -8.79 -12.82
CA LEU A 323 9.05 -9.04 -11.49
C LEU A 323 7.98 -9.24 -10.43
N MET A 324 8.20 -10.24 -9.58
CA MET A 324 7.51 -10.43 -8.31
C MET A 324 8.55 -10.63 -7.20
N PHE A 325 8.29 -10.02 -6.04
CA PHE A 325 9.19 -10.07 -4.90
C PHE A 325 8.59 -10.89 -3.76
N ARG A 326 9.47 -11.66 -3.09
CA ARG A 326 9.18 -12.29 -1.81
C ARG A 326 10.27 -11.98 -0.82
N TYR A 327 9.91 -11.95 0.43
CA TYR A 327 10.83 -11.85 1.55
C TYR A 327 10.59 -13.01 2.51
N GLY A 328 11.66 -13.51 3.11
CA GLY A 328 11.55 -14.68 3.97
C GLY A 328 12.66 -14.78 5.00
N ILE A 329 12.48 -15.74 5.88
CA ILE A 329 13.45 -16.08 6.91
C ILE A 329 13.58 -17.60 7.08
N SER A 330 14.73 -18.02 7.58
CA SER A 330 14.89 -19.28 8.30
C SER A 330 15.58 -19.04 9.63
N ASN A 331 15.07 -19.67 10.69
CA ASN A 331 15.74 -19.71 12.00
C ASN A 331 16.75 -20.86 12.08
N ASN A 332 16.73 -21.75 11.12
CA ASN A 332 17.75 -22.78 10.95
C ASN A 332 18.91 -22.25 10.11
N LEU A 333 20.06 -22.06 10.73
CA LEU A 333 21.26 -21.51 10.09
C LEU A 333 21.87 -22.42 9.01
N ASN A 334 21.39 -23.65 8.87
CA ASN A 334 21.80 -24.59 7.82
C ASN A 334 20.75 -24.69 6.69
N ALA A 335 19.70 -23.91 6.73
CA ALA A 335 18.67 -23.94 5.70
C ALA A 335 19.22 -23.39 4.38
N SER A 336 18.93 -24.08 3.28
CA SER A 336 19.23 -23.65 1.91
C SER A 336 18.07 -22.91 1.26
N SER A 337 16.97 -22.72 2.01
CA SER A 337 15.76 -22.04 1.55
C SER A 337 15.00 -21.48 2.75
N PRO A 338 14.15 -20.45 2.56
CA PRO A 338 13.39 -19.88 3.65
C PRO A 338 12.37 -20.84 4.23
N GLU A 339 12.32 -20.99 5.56
CA GLU A 339 11.24 -21.70 6.28
C GLU A 339 9.92 -20.94 6.18
N HIS A 340 10.01 -19.62 6.17
CA HIS A 340 8.87 -18.71 5.98
C HIS A 340 9.17 -17.81 4.81
N ASN A 341 8.30 -17.83 3.79
CA ASN A 341 8.46 -17.06 2.56
C ASN A 341 7.13 -16.39 2.19
N TYR A 342 7.11 -15.06 2.17
CA TYR A 342 5.91 -14.28 1.98
C TYR A 342 6.02 -13.43 0.73
N LYS A 343 4.93 -13.34 -0.01
CA LYS A 343 4.82 -12.47 -1.17
C LYS A 343 4.77 -11.01 -0.72
N PHE A 344 5.51 -10.17 -1.43
CA PHE A 344 5.42 -8.72 -1.27
C PHE A 344 4.35 -8.19 -2.24
N PRO A 345 3.22 -7.69 -1.76
CA PRO A 345 2.04 -7.49 -2.62
C PRO A 345 2.10 -6.24 -3.49
N ILE A 346 3.06 -5.33 -3.27
CA ILE A 346 3.12 -4.05 -3.99
C ILE A 346 3.70 -4.22 -5.40
N PHE A 347 4.70 -5.08 -5.56
CA PHE A 347 5.33 -5.37 -6.84
C PHE A 347 5.07 -6.83 -7.22
N ASP A 348 3.94 -7.05 -7.89
CA ASP A 348 3.42 -8.37 -8.18
C ASP A 348 3.09 -8.49 -9.67
N ASN A 349 4.12 -8.52 -10.50
CA ASN A 349 3.96 -8.59 -11.95
C ASN A 349 3.01 -7.50 -12.49
N GLN A 350 3.19 -6.27 -12.07
CA GLN A 350 2.31 -5.14 -12.38
C GLN A 350 3.10 -3.90 -12.79
N GLY A 351 2.40 -2.84 -13.15
CA GLY A 351 2.97 -1.55 -13.48
C GLY A 351 3.28 -1.37 -14.97
N GLY A 352 2.94 -2.34 -15.81
CA GLY A 352 3.14 -2.31 -17.24
C GLY A 352 4.59 -2.59 -17.69
N ASP A 353 4.78 -2.75 -18.99
CA ASP A 353 6.06 -3.08 -19.63
C ASP A 353 6.93 -1.83 -19.74
N PHE A 354 7.43 -1.34 -18.62
CA PHE A 354 8.26 -0.13 -18.50
C PHE A 354 9.49 -0.39 -17.64
N ASN A 355 10.51 0.47 -17.80
CA ASN A 355 11.61 0.56 -16.83
C ASN A 355 11.07 0.77 -15.40
N MET A 356 11.86 0.46 -14.38
CA MET A 356 11.40 0.45 -12.98
C MET A 356 10.74 1.76 -12.52
N GLN A 357 11.19 2.92 -13.00
CA GLN A 357 10.55 4.20 -12.67
C GLN A 357 9.53 4.68 -13.72
N GLY A 358 9.21 3.90 -14.74
CA GLY A 358 8.23 4.21 -15.77
C GLY A 358 8.83 4.40 -17.18
N ARG A 359 8.23 5.27 -18.01
CA ARG A 359 8.55 5.41 -19.44
C ARG A 359 9.91 6.06 -19.75
N GLY A 360 10.57 6.65 -18.76
CA GLY A 360 11.89 7.26 -18.93
C GLY A 360 13.01 6.22 -18.97
N ALA A 361 14.27 6.69 -19.08
CA ALA A 361 15.45 5.84 -19.11
C ALA A 361 15.85 5.27 -17.73
N GLN A 362 15.13 5.60 -16.66
CA GLN A 362 15.48 5.21 -15.29
C GLN A 362 15.09 3.75 -15.02
N THR A 363 16.07 2.88 -15.11
CA THR A 363 15.94 1.45 -14.78
C THR A 363 16.11 1.17 -13.29
N HIS A 364 16.72 2.09 -12.52
CA HIS A 364 16.97 1.93 -11.10
C HIS A 364 15.72 2.12 -10.25
N LEU A 365 15.48 1.22 -9.30
CA LEU A 365 14.51 1.39 -8.22
C LEU A 365 15.13 0.97 -6.90
N GLU A 366 15.00 1.83 -5.89
CA GLU A 366 15.32 1.53 -4.50
C GLU A 366 14.06 1.66 -3.65
N PHE A 367 13.77 0.65 -2.83
CA PHE A 367 12.55 0.61 -2.02
C PHE A 367 12.75 -0.14 -0.70
N ALA A 368 11.80 0.04 0.21
CA ALA A 368 11.70 -0.72 1.45
C ALA A 368 10.53 -1.70 1.40
N MET A 369 10.73 -2.90 1.97
CA MET A 369 9.70 -3.91 2.18
C MET A 369 9.51 -4.12 3.68
N ASP A 370 8.31 -3.85 4.20
CA ASP A 370 8.04 -4.01 5.62
C ASP A 370 7.79 -5.49 5.99
N PHE A 371 8.67 -6.03 6.81
CA PHE A 371 8.60 -7.40 7.33
C PHE A 371 8.10 -7.44 8.79
N SER A 372 7.75 -6.29 9.39
CA SER A 372 7.45 -6.15 10.82
C SER A 372 6.32 -7.06 11.31
N GLN A 373 5.33 -7.35 10.46
CA GLN A 373 4.23 -8.27 10.82
C GLN A 373 4.69 -9.71 11.11
N TYR A 374 5.88 -10.07 10.66
CA TYR A 374 6.48 -11.39 10.85
C TYR A 374 7.62 -11.40 11.88
N ALA A 375 7.86 -10.27 12.56
CA ALA A 375 8.93 -10.12 13.53
C ALA A 375 8.87 -11.15 14.66
N SER A 376 7.66 -11.53 15.11
CA SER A 376 7.45 -12.56 16.13
C SER A 376 7.87 -13.99 15.71
N ARG A 377 7.99 -14.23 14.40
CA ARG A 377 8.48 -15.50 13.84
C ARG A 377 9.99 -15.52 13.62
N THR A 378 10.63 -14.37 13.80
CA THR A 378 12.04 -14.16 13.51
C THR A 378 12.85 -14.36 14.79
N GLY A 379 13.73 -15.37 14.80
CA GLY A 379 14.66 -15.63 15.89
C GLY A 379 15.73 -14.55 16.05
N GLU A 380 16.67 -14.75 16.95
CA GLU A 380 17.74 -13.78 17.19
C GLU A 380 18.80 -13.77 16.07
N THR A 381 19.02 -14.91 15.45
CA THR A 381 20.05 -15.10 14.42
C THR A 381 19.48 -15.76 13.16
N PRO A 382 18.52 -15.10 12.46
CA PRO A 382 17.92 -15.69 11.27
C PRO A 382 18.85 -15.61 10.05
N ILE A 383 18.55 -16.42 9.04
CA ILE A 383 18.95 -16.16 7.66
C ILE A 383 17.80 -15.39 7.01
N TRP A 384 18.13 -14.27 6.38
CA TRP A 384 17.22 -13.41 5.64
C TRP A 384 17.24 -13.79 4.17
N TYR A 385 16.07 -13.88 3.53
CA TYR A 385 15.95 -14.24 2.13
C TYR A 385 15.18 -13.18 1.37
N LEU A 386 15.73 -12.74 0.25
CA LEU A 386 15.02 -12.00 -0.79
C LEU A 386 14.88 -12.93 -2.00
N THR A 387 13.65 -13.15 -2.44
CA THR A 387 13.38 -13.89 -3.68
C THR A 387 12.83 -12.92 -4.73
N VAL A 388 13.45 -12.92 -5.90
CA VAL A 388 12.98 -12.18 -7.08
C VAL A 388 12.58 -13.20 -8.13
N GLU A 389 11.30 -13.29 -8.41
CA GLU A 389 10.77 -14.12 -9.49
C GLU A 389 10.69 -13.27 -10.76
N ARG A 390 11.29 -13.75 -11.84
CA ARG A 390 11.29 -13.12 -13.15
C ARG A 390 10.53 -13.98 -14.14
N THR A 391 9.43 -13.45 -14.66
CA THR A 391 8.59 -14.12 -15.68
C THR A 391 8.23 -13.12 -16.75
N GLN A 392 8.29 -13.50 -18.01
CA GLN A 392 7.87 -12.59 -19.09
C GLN A 392 6.36 -12.35 -19.02
N LYS A 393 5.95 -11.10 -18.82
CA LYS A 393 4.55 -10.64 -18.85
C LYS A 393 4.27 -9.70 -20.02
N GLY A 394 5.26 -8.89 -20.39
CA GLY A 394 5.18 -7.95 -21.50
C GLY A 394 5.54 -8.56 -22.85
N SER A 395 5.63 -7.69 -23.85
CA SER A 395 6.00 -8.05 -25.22
C SER A 395 7.46 -8.51 -25.34
N LYS A 396 8.30 -8.06 -24.41
CA LYS A 396 9.72 -8.40 -24.30
C LYS A 396 10.03 -8.85 -22.89
N LEU A 397 10.91 -9.81 -22.76
CA LEU A 397 11.51 -10.15 -21.48
C LEU A 397 12.45 -9.03 -21.08
N GLY A 398 12.22 -8.44 -19.90
CA GLY A 398 13.13 -7.45 -19.33
C GLY A 398 14.47 -8.06 -18.93
N GLU A 399 15.44 -7.22 -18.68
CA GLU A 399 16.76 -7.59 -18.18
C GLU A 399 17.22 -6.63 -17.10
N GLY A 400 18.07 -7.10 -16.19
CA GLY A 400 18.61 -6.25 -15.16
C GLY A 400 19.42 -6.98 -14.10
N ILE A 401 19.85 -6.21 -13.12
CA ILE A 401 20.77 -6.65 -12.07
C ILE A 401 20.32 -6.13 -10.71
N MET A 402 20.65 -6.88 -9.67
CA MET A 402 20.54 -6.43 -8.31
C MET A 402 21.63 -5.41 -7.98
N ARG A 403 21.29 -4.44 -7.14
CA ARG A 403 22.22 -3.41 -6.63
C ARG A 403 22.37 -3.46 -5.13
N ILE A 404 21.27 -3.62 -4.40
CA ILE A 404 21.22 -3.55 -2.95
C ILE A 404 20.31 -4.65 -2.43
N PHE A 405 20.78 -5.36 -1.42
CA PHE A 405 19.95 -6.13 -0.51
C PHE A 405 20.52 -5.98 0.90
N GLU A 406 19.77 -5.30 1.77
CA GLU A 406 20.09 -5.07 3.17
C GLU A 406 18.86 -5.32 4.03
N VAL A 407 19.04 -5.71 5.29
CA VAL A 407 17.98 -5.84 6.28
C VAL A 407 18.28 -4.95 7.47
N TYR A 408 17.33 -4.12 7.81
CA TYR A 408 17.35 -3.22 8.97
C TYR A 408 16.51 -3.85 10.07
N ASP A 409 17.15 -4.34 11.12
CA ASP A 409 16.50 -4.96 12.28
C ASP A 409 16.45 -3.98 13.44
N TYR A 410 15.27 -3.37 13.64
CA TYR A 410 14.98 -2.38 14.68
C TYR A 410 14.52 -3.01 16.00
N ARG A 411 14.34 -4.33 16.09
CA ARG A 411 13.74 -5.00 17.26
C ARG A 411 14.46 -4.74 18.58
N LYS A 412 15.78 -4.59 18.55
CA LYS A 412 16.60 -4.31 19.74
C LYS A 412 16.75 -2.82 20.04
N ASN A 413 16.82 -2.01 19.02
CA ASN A 413 16.95 -0.56 19.13
C ASN A 413 16.22 0.13 17.99
N PRO A 414 15.06 0.77 18.27
CA PRO A 414 14.27 1.44 17.24
C PRO A 414 14.97 2.60 16.55
N GLU A 415 15.90 3.30 17.24
CA GLU A 415 16.63 4.44 16.69
C GLU A 415 17.90 4.04 15.93
N ASN A 416 18.48 2.87 16.27
CA ASN A 416 19.72 2.40 15.67
C ASN A 416 19.59 0.91 15.32
N PRO A 417 19.08 0.56 14.15
CA PRO A 417 18.89 -0.82 13.75
C PRO A 417 20.23 -1.54 13.56
N VAL A 418 20.22 -2.83 13.76
CA VAL A 418 21.29 -3.69 13.24
C VAL A 418 21.09 -3.83 11.75
N ILE A 419 22.12 -3.51 10.96
CA ILE A 419 22.05 -3.57 9.50
C ILE A 419 22.83 -4.78 9.01
N TYR A 420 22.14 -5.70 8.36
CA TYR A 420 22.72 -6.84 7.67
C TYR A 420 22.79 -6.56 6.17
N LYS A 421 23.95 -6.83 5.53
CA LYS A 421 24.18 -6.51 4.12
C LYS A 421 24.63 -7.73 3.34
N HIS A 422 24.05 -7.92 2.15
CA HIS A 422 24.56 -8.91 1.21
C HIS A 422 25.84 -8.37 0.54
N LYS A 423 26.97 -9.04 0.76
CA LYS A 423 28.31 -8.52 0.37
C LYS A 423 28.51 -8.39 -1.13
N ASP A 424 27.99 -9.37 -1.90
CA ASP A 424 28.27 -9.51 -3.34
C ASP A 424 27.01 -9.38 -4.21
N ILE A 425 26.02 -8.58 -3.78
CA ILE A 425 24.75 -8.44 -4.49
C ILE A 425 24.86 -7.56 -5.74
N ASN A 426 25.71 -6.52 -5.67
CA ASN A 426 25.81 -5.53 -6.74
C ASN A 426 26.34 -6.14 -8.03
N GLY A 427 25.56 -6.04 -9.09
CA GLY A 427 25.87 -6.62 -10.39
C GLY A 427 25.38 -8.06 -10.60
N LYS A 428 24.74 -8.69 -9.61
CA LYS A 428 24.11 -10.01 -9.81
C LYS A 428 22.97 -9.90 -10.79
N THR A 429 23.06 -10.64 -11.88
CA THR A 429 21.99 -10.71 -12.90
C THR A 429 20.72 -11.32 -12.30
N ILE A 430 19.59 -10.75 -12.69
CA ILE A 430 18.28 -11.34 -12.41
C ILE A 430 17.94 -12.29 -13.54
N GLU A 431 18.12 -13.59 -13.30
CA GLU A 431 17.90 -14.64 -14.30
C GLU A 431 16.41 -14.95 -14.48
N LEU A 432 16.03 -15.56 -15.60
CA LEU A 432 14.67 -16.04 -15.83
C LEU A 432 14.32 -17.13 -14.79
N GLY A 433 13.15 -17.00 -14.16
CA GLY A 433 12.72 -17.88 -13.08
C GLY A 433 12.99 -17.29 -11.70
N THR A 434 13.33 -18.13 -10.74
CA THR A 434 13.46 -17.78 -9.32
C THR A 434 14.91 -17.46 -8.96
N ASN A 435 15.14 -16.24 -8.48
CA ASN A 435 16.44 -15.79 -7.98
C ASN A 435 16.33 -15.63 -6.46
N VAL A 436 17.18 -16.33 -5.71
CA VAL A 436 17.20 -16.29 -4.24
C VAL A 436 18.51 -15.67 -3.77
N PHE A 437 18.41 -14.66 -2.94
CA PHE A 437 19.54 -13.98 -2.31
C PHE A 437 19.39 -14.12 -0.79
N GLU A 438 20.49 -14.39 -0.08
CA GLU A 438 20.45 -14.62 1.35
C GLU A 438 21.47 -13.79 2.12
N ILE A 439 21.12 -13.41 3.34
CA ILE A 439 22.00 -12.77 4.30
C ILE A 439 21.95 -13.59 5.59
N SER A 440 23.07 -14.16 6.02
CA SER A 440 23.17 -14.73 7.37
C SER A 440 23.33 -13.62 8.39
N SER A 441 22.53 -13.64 9.46
CA SER A 441 22.70 -12.72 10.60
C SER A 441 23.92 -13.06 11.47
N VAL A 442 24.46 -14.24 11.30
CA VAL A 442 25.72 -14.65 11.90
C VAL A 442 26.78 -14.54 10.81
N GLU A 443 27.71 -13.62 10.96
CA GLU A 443 28.90 -13.66 10.13
C GLU A 443 29.61 -14.99 10.36
N PRO A 444 29.93 -15.74 9.29
CA PRO A 444 30.86 -16.85 9.47
C PRO A 444 32.11 -16.27 10.13
N PRO A 445 32.68 -16.96 11.13
CA PRO A 445 33.84 -16.46 11.82
C PRO A 445 34.85 -15.97 10.78
N GLN A 446 35.28 -14.73 10.90
CA GLN A 446 36.31 -14.16 10.05
C GLN A 446 37.64 -14.83 10.39
N THR A 447 37.77 -16.06 9.99
CA THR A 447 39.05 -16.70 9.89
C THR A 447 39.64 -16.29 8.54
N SER A 448 40.75 -15.61 8.59
CA SER A 448 41.56 -15.32 7.40
C SER A 448 42.05 -16.67 6.84
N PHE A 449 41.23 -17.24 5.94
CA PHE A 449 41.70 -18.40 5.18
C PHE A 449 42.42 -17.89 3.95
N SER A 450 43.72 -18.04 3.92
CA SER A 450 44.46 -18.03 2.68
C SER A 450 43.99 -19.16 1.80
N THR A 451 43.86 -18.91 0.51
CA THR A 451 43.56 -19.83 -0.58
C THR A 451 44.05 -21.25 -0.33
N ILE A 452 43.20 -22.23 -0.62
CA ILE A 452 43.63 -23.63 -0.73
C ILE A 452 44.69 -23.70 -1.82
N GLU A 453 45.96 -23.76 -1.44
CA GLU A 453 46.96 -24.30 -2.33
C GLU A 453 46.83 -25.81 -2.31
N TRP A 454 46.23 -26.35 -3.35
CA TRP A 454 46.26 -27.78 -3.57
C TRP A 454 47.72 -28.27 -3.58
N LEU A 455 47.98 -29.30 -2.80
CA LEU A 455 49.29 -29.92 -2.77
C LEU A 455 49.86 -30.08 -4.19
N ASN A 456 50.99 -29.50 -4.41
CA ASN A 456 51.77 -29.88 -5.56
C ASN A 456 52.21 -31.33 -5.42
N LYS A 457 52.79 -31.90 -6.46
CA LYS A 457 53.20 -33.31 -6.55
C LYS A 457 54.17 -33.80 -5.44
N SER A 458 54.55 -32.99 -4.46
CA SER A 458 55.60 -33.21 -3.47
C SER A 458 55.15 -33.50 -2.05
N LYS A 459 53.88 -33.85 -1.81
CA LYS A 459 53.34 -34.27 -0.48
C LYS A 459 53.51 -33.23 0.67
N GLN A 460 53.53 -31.96 0.36
CA GLN A 460 53.63 -30.93 1.41
C GLN A 460 52.28 -30.74 2.13
N PRO A 461 52.27 -30.67 3.47
CA PRO A 461 51.07 -30.44 4.24
C PRO A 461 50.48 -29.08 3.96
N ILE A 462 49.14 -29.00 3.86
CA ILE A 462 48.42 -27.75 3.74
C ILE A 462 48.60 -26.97 5.03
N ALA A 463 49.22 -25.79 4.96
CA ALA A 463 49.70 -25.05 6.13
C ALA A 463 48.59 -24.42 6.98
N SER A 464 47.39 -24.27 6.46
CA SER A 464 46.30 -23.55 7.15
C SER A 464 45.11 -24.44 7.46
N PRO A 465 44.51 -24.34 8.66
CA PRO A 465 43.30 -25.06 9.02
C PRO A 465 42.08 -24.45 8.37
N TYR A 466 41.07 -25.25 8.14
CA TYR A 466 39.74 -24.81 7.70
C TYR A 466 38.77 -24.82 8.88
N VAL A 467 37.88 -23.89 8.93
CA VAL A 467 36.76 -23.92 9.87
C VAL A 467 35.50 -24.20 9.09
N PHE A 468 34.78 -25.23 9.52
CA PHE A 468 33.50 -25.63 8.97
C PHE A 468 32.42 -25.37 10.01
N ARG A 469 31.25 -24.99 9.52
CA ARG A 469 30.05 -25.01 10.33
C ARG A 469 29.45 -26.41 10.23
N THR A 470 29.19 -27.03 11.37
CA THR A 470 28.62 -28.37 11.45
C THR A 470 27.08 -28.31 11.27
N ALA A 471 26.48 -29.45 10.97
CA ALA A 471 25.03 -29.56 10.74
C ALA A 471 24.18 -29.14 11.96
N ASP A 472 24.72 -29.20 13.17
CA ASP A 472 24.11 -28.72 14.41
C ASP A 472 24.38 -27.25 14.69
N GLY A 473 24.91 -26.50 13.71
CA GLY A 473 25.13 -25.08 13.78
C GLY A 473 26.38 -24.62 14.55
N LYS A 474 27.22 -25.58 14.98
CA LYS A 474 28.47 -25.32 15.70
C LYS A 474 29.66 -25.24 14.76
N TYR A 475 30.86 -25.12 15.28
CA TYR A 475 32.05 -24.94 14.46
C TYR A 475 33.09 -26.05 14.71
N ALA A 476 33.76 -26.44 13.64
CA ALA A 476 34.89 -27.36 13.68
C ALA A 476 36.06 -26.77 12.89
N LYS A 477 37.24 -26.79 13.47
CA LYS A 477 38.50 -26.43 12.80
C LYS A 477 39.17 -27.71 12.30
N VAL A 478 39.42 -27.77 11.02
CA VAL A 478 39.94 -28.96 10.36
C VAL A 478 41.26 -28.60 9.69
N ARG A 479 42.24 -29.43 9.89
CA ARG A 479 43.56 -29.35 9.25
C ARG A 479 43.87 -30.65 8.53
N PHE A 480 44.13 -30.57 7.24
CA PHE A 480 44.68 -31.69 6.48
C PHE A 480 46.16 -31.80 6.79
N SER A 481 46.58 -32.94 7.30
CA SER A 481 47.96 -33.16 7.73
C SER A 481 48.77 -33.96 6.74
N GLU A 482 48.13 -34.82 5.96
CA GLU A 482 48.81 -35.69 4.99
C GLU A 482 47.81 -36.14 3.92
N TYR A 483 48.23 -36.18 2.68
CA TYR A 483 47.47 -36.77 1.56
C TYR A 483 48.35 -37.80 0.85
N ASP A 484 47.92 -39.04 0.88
CA ASP A 484 48.55 -40.12 0.12
C ASP A 484 47.73 -40.40 -1.13
N ARG A 485 48.25 -39.94 -2.25
CA ARG A 485 47.59 -40.05 -3.56
C ARG A 485 47.60 -41.47 -4.11
N GLU A 486 48.60 -42.28 -3.74
CA GLU A 486 48.72 -43.66 -4.25
C GLU A 486 47.65 -44.56 -3.62
N ASN A 487 47.38 -44.34 -2.34
CA ASN A 487 46.41 -45.12 -1.57
C ASN A 487 45.06 -44.42 -1.39
N GLY A 488 44.89 -43.19 -1.90
CA GLY A 488 43.66 -42.41 -1.79
C GLY A 488 43.31 -42.05 -0.36
N THR A 489 44.29 -41.89 0.55
CA THR A 489 44.04 -41.61 1.96
C THR A 489 44.41 -40.20 2.34
N ILE A 490 43.62 -39.62 3.26
CA ILE A 490 43.83 -38.27 3.82
C ILE A 490 43.86 -38.37 5.33
N LYS A 491 44.93 -37.81 5.97
CA LYS A 491 44.95 -37.62 7.42
C LYS A 491 44.41 -36.21 7.77
N ILE A 492 43.43 -36.19 8.66
CA ILE A 492 42.76 -35.01 9.10
C ILE A 492 42.94 -34.87 10.62
N LYS A 493 43.34 -33.71 11.08
CA LYS A 493 43.19 -33.29 12.48
C LYS A 493 42.04 -32.33 12.57
N TYR A 494 41.19 -32.48 13.56
CA TYR A 494 40.09 -31.55 13.79
C TYR A 494 39.91 -31.25 15.27
N VAL A 495 39.37 -30.05 15.55
CA VAL A 495 38.86 -29.63 16.85
C VAL A 495 37.43 -29.18 16.64
N TYR A 496 36.54 -29.59 17.52
CA TYR A 496 35.13 -29.26 17.50
C TYR A 496 34.78 -28.40 18.69
N ALA A 497 34.02 -27.31 18.48
CA ALA A 497 33.55 -26.41 19.51
C ALA A 497 32.07 -26.73 19.87
N PRO A 498 31.83 -27.56 20.88
CA PRO A 498 30.50 -28.02 21.26
C PRO A 498 29.65 -26.91 21.90
N ASP A 499 30.27 -25.82 22.37
CA ASP A 499 29.64 -24.61 22.91
C ASP A 499 29.19 -23.64 21.83
N GLY A 500 29.52 -23.90 20.57
CA GLY A 500 29.24 -22.98 19.45
C GLY A 500 30.19 -21.80 19.36
N SER A 501 31.29 -21.78 20.12
CA SER A 501 32.28 -20.70 20.02
C SER A 501 32.98 -20.75 18.66
N THR A 502 33.35 -19.57 18.16
CA THR A 502 34.12 -19.41 16.92
C THR A 502 35.61 -19.33 17.18
N ASN A 503 36.01 -19.23 18.44
CA ASN A 503 37.42 -19.23 18.85
C ASN A 503 37.85 -20.67 19.14
N ILE A 504 38.33 -21.32 18.11
CA ILE A 504 38.84 -22.71 18.17
C ILE A 504 40.34 -22.66 18.03
N GLU A 505 41.07 -22.82 19.15
CA GLU A 505 42.51 -22.90 19.18
C GLU A 505 43.07 -24.20 18.64
#